data_4f4d58ed2c4fd7df686a484ddc4e8087
#
_entry.id   4f4d58ed2c4fd7df686a484ddc4e8087
#
_cell.length_a   1.000
_cell.length_b   1.000
_cell.length_c   1.000
_cell.angle_alpha   90.00
_cell.angle_beta   90.00
_cell.angle_gamma   90.00
#
_symmetry.space_group_name_H-M   'P 1'
#
loop_
_entity.id
_entity.type
_entity.pdbx_description
1 polymer ?
#
loop_
_entity_poly.entity_id
_entity_poly.type
_entity_poly.pdbx_seq_one_letter_code
_entity_poly.pdbx_strand_id
1 'polypeptide(L)'
;MNRFEFDDYDYISKFKKKFFKEQLDQHKNNLEWSGNMDIKIKYFEGAKELEINPKGNMIDVYSNENIFIPQFEMELVRLGFAMELPKGKIAKLHPRSSTFKTWGCMLANSVGIIDETYCGDNDEWLAPLVCINPKDEVSVPVDEFYSKKQ
;
A
#
# COMPACT_ATOMS: atom_id res chain seq x y z
N MET A 1 6.05 19.77 -44.63
CA MET A 1 6.62 19.04 -43.48
C MET A 1 7.05 20.09 -42.47
N ASN A 2 6.10 20.49 -41.58
CA ASN A 2 6.32 21.59 -40.64
C ASN A 2 7.11 21.07 -39.44
N ARG A 3 8.27 21.65 -39.25
CA ARG A 3 9.11 21.46 -38.07
C ARG A 3 8.43 22.17 -36.90
N PHE A 4 8.06 21.43 -35.86
CA PHE A 4 7.65 22.05 -34.61
C PHE A 4 8.88 22.73 -33.99
N GLU A 5 8.85 24.04 -33.89
CA GLU A 5 9.82 24.83 -33.14
C GLU A 5 9.45 24.72 -31.66
N PHE A 6 10.38 24.15 -30.89
CA PHE A 6 10.25 23.99 -29.44
C PHE A 6 10.62 25.28 -28.70
N ASP A 7 9.74 26.27 -28.73
CA ASP A 7 9.84 27.43 -27.83
C ASP A 7 9.13 27.21 -26.47
N ASP A 8 8.61 26.00 -26.26
CA ASP A 8 7.85 25.67 -25.06
C ASP A 8 8.69 25.23 -23.85
N TYR A 9 10.00 25.10 -23.99
CA TYR A 9 10.85 24.59 -22.89
C TYR A 9 10.88 25.56 -21.70
N ASP A 10 10.80 26.86 -21.93
CA ASP A 10 10.84 27.90 -20.89
C ASP A 10 9.48 27.98 -20.15
N TYR A 11 8.37 27.79 -20.85
CA TYR A 11 7.04 27.75 -20.27
C TYR A 11 6.86 26.52 -19.36
N ILE A 12 7.25 25.35 -19.83
CA ILE A 12 7.19 24.09 -19.06
C ILE A 12 8.10 24.17 -17.83
N SER A 13 9.28 24.77 -17.94
CA SER A 13 10.20 24.93 -16.81
C SER A 13 9.66 25.89 -15.74
N LYS A 14 9.04 26.98 -16.15
CA LYS A 14 8.39 27.95 -15.26
C LYS A 14 7.15 27.35 -14.59
N PHE A 15 6.34 26.61 -15.35
CA PHE A 15 5.16 25.93 -14.82
C PHE A 15 5.55 24.85 -13.79
N LYS A 16 6.54 24.02 -14.10
CA LYS A 16 7.08 23.03 -13.15
C LYS A 16 7.62 23.70 -11.89
N LYS A 17 8.40 24.77 -12.00
CA LYS A 17 8.94 25.48 -10.83
C LYS A 17 7.83 26.08 -9.97
N LYS A 18 6.79 26.66 -10.56
CA LYS A 18 5.65 27.22 -9.83
C LYS A 18 4.85 26.10 -9.15
N PHE A 19 4.54 25.04 -9.88
CA PHE A 19 3.81 23.89 -9.37
C PHE A 19 4.55 23.21 -8.22
N PHE A 20 5.86 22.95 -8.36
CA PHE A 20 6.67 22.37 -7.28
C PHE A 20 6.79 23.30 -6.08
N LYS A 21 6.86 24.61 -6.27
CA LYS A 21 6.90 25.58 -5.17
C LYS A 21 5.58 25.59 -4.40
N GLU A 22 4.43 25.60 -5.09
CA GLU A 22 3.11 25.53 -4.48
C GLU A 22 2.91 24.22 -3.71
N GLN A 23 3.38 23.09 -4.27
CA GLN A 23 3.36 21.78 -3.59
C GLN A 23 4.25 21.76 -2.34
N LEU A 24 5.45 22.36 -2.41
CA LEU A 24 6.37 22.47 -1.28
C LEU A 24 5.82 23.39 -0.19
N ASP A 25 5.18 24.50 -0.55
CA ASP A 25 4.59 25.43 0.40
C ASP A 25 3.34 24.81 1.07
N GLN A 26 2.52 24.05 0.30
CA GLN A 26 1.43 23.25 0.88
C GLN A 26 1.98 22.14 1.79
N HIS A 27 3.10 21.51 1.42
CA HIS A 27 3.72 20.48 2.23
C HIS A 27 4.33 21.04 3.52
N LYS A 28 4.92 22.25 3.49
CA LYS A 28 5.42 22.94 4.69
C LYS A 28 4.30 23.36 5.62
N ASN A 29 3.18 23.84 5.10
CA ASN A 29 2.00 24.18 5.88
C ASN A 29 1.29 22.94 6.47
N ASN A 30 1.50 21.75 5.89
CA ASN A 30 0.99 20.47 6.40
C ASN A 30 1.98 19.76 7.34
N LEU A 31 3.17 20.31 7.59
CA LEU A 31 4.21 19.72 8.45
C LEU A 31 4.08 20.07 9.94
N GLU A 32 3.03 20.82 10.34
CA GLU A 32 2.64 20.89 11.74
C GLU A 32 1.83 19.66 12.17
N TRP A 33 2.45 18.50 12.05
CA TRP A 33 1.92 17.22 12.50
C TRP A 33 2.34 16.96 13.96
N SER A 34 1.82 17.74 14.89
CA SER A 34 1.94 17.47 16.31
C SER A 34 0.65 16.91 16.94
N GLY A 35 -0.29 16.45 16.15
CA GLY A 35 -1.53 15.85 16.64
C GLY A 35 -1.45 14.32 16.65
N ASN A 36 -1.73 13.70 17.79
CA ASN A 36 -2.09 12.28 17.82
C ASN A 36 -3.25 12.06 16.86
N MET A 37 -3.04 11.20 15.86
CA MET A 37 -4.13 10.74 15.02
C MET A 37 -4.65 9.44 15.62
N ASP A 38 -5.86 9.50 16.13
CA ASP A 38 -6.57 8.28 16.53
C ASP A 38 -7.13 7.61 15.27
N ILE A 39 -6.64 6.44 14.99
CA ILE A 39 -7.12 5.58 13.92
C ILE A 39 -7.92 4.45 14.57
N LYS A 40 -9.19 4.29 14.16
CA LYS A 40 -10.01 3.19 14.64
C LYS A 40 -9.78 1.97 13.74
N ILE A 41 -9.53 0.84 14.36
CA ILE A 41 -9.28 -0.42 13.68
C ILE A 41 -10.22 -1.48 14.26
N LYS A 42 -10.91 -2.18 13.38
CA LYS A 42 -11.70 -3.37 13.71
C LYS A 42 -10.95 -4.59 13.19
N TYR A 43 -10.69 -5.54 14.05
CA TYR A 43 -10.11 -6.81 13.66
C TYR A 43 -11.20 -7.86 13.47
N PHE A 44 -11.05 -8.70 12.45
CA PHE A 44 -11.90 -9.87 12.21
C PHE A 44 -11.35 -11.07 12.98
N GLU A 45 -12.16 -12.13 13.10
CA GLU A 45 -11.77 -13.34 13.80
C GLU A 45 -10.48 -13.93 13.23
N GLY A 46 -9.56 -14.31 14.11
CA GLY A 46 -8.26 -14.88 13.76
C GLY A 46 -7.21 -13.90 13.28
N ALA A 47 -7.57 -12.63 13.13
CA ALA A 47 -6.65 -11.62 12.61
C ALA A 47 -5.50 -11.33 13.58
N LYS A 48 -4.30 -11.18 13.02
CA LYS A 48 -3.15 -10.67 13.76
C LYS A 48 -3.23 -9.14 13.85
N GLU A 49 -2.98 -8.61 15.03
CA GLU A 49 -2.93 -7.15 15.22
C GLU A 49 -1.79 -6.52 14.42
N LEU A 50 -2.02 -5.30 13.97
CA LEU A 50 -1.04 -4.52 13.22
C LEU A 50 0.13 -4.13 14.13
N GLU A 51 1.34 -4.30 13.63
CA GLU A 51 2.56 -3.95 14.36
C GLU A 51 3.28 -2.79 13.70
N ILE A 52 3.57 -1.76 14.49
CA ILE A 52 4.45 -0.67 14.07
C ILE A 52 5.89 -1.17 14.23
N ASN A 53 6.62 -1.26 13.14
CA ASN A 53 8.03 -1.63 13.22
C ASN A 53 8.81 -0.50 13.90
N PRO A 54 9.42 -0.73 15.08
CA PRO A 54 10.14 0.32 15.82
C PRO A 54 11.40 0.82 15.09
N LYS A 55 11.86 0.11 14.08
CA LYS A 55 13.02 0.47 13.27
C LYS A 55 12.66 1.05 11.90
N GLY A 56 11.38 1.26 11.62
CA GLY A 56 10.90 1.71 10.33
C GLY A 56 9.65 2.57 10.43
N ASN A 57 9.23 3.12 9.31
CA ASN A 57 8.05 3.98 9.20
C ASN A 57 6.84 3.27 8.59
N MET A 58 6.91 1.94 8.46
CA MET A 58 5.87 1.12 7.85
C MET A 58 5.16 0.29 8.91
N ILE A 59 3.87 0.11 8.70
CA ILE A 59 3.05 -0.81 9.47
C ILE A 59 3.02 -2.13 8.71
N ASP A 60 3.40 -3.22 9.36
CA ASP A 60 3.31 -4.54 8.78
C ASP A 60 1.88 -5.06 8.88
N VAL A 61 1.36 -5.56 7.77
CA VAL A 61 0.05 -6.20 7.67
C VAL A 61 0.22 -7.67 7.31
N TYR A 62 -0.72 -8.51 7.72
CA TYR A 62 -0.63 -9.96 7.61
C TYR A 62 -1.83 -10.52 6.85
N SER A 63 -1.66 -11.66 6.18
CA SER A 63 -2.79 -12.44 5.69
C SER A 63 -3.57 -13.01 6.87
N ASN A 64 -4.89 -12.96 6.81
CA ASN A 64 -5.77 -13.58 7.80
C ASN A 64 -6.19 -15.02 7.43
N GLU A 65 -5.59 -15.56 6.37
CA GLU A 65 -5.94 -16.88 5.86
C GLU A 65 -4.76 -17.54 5.16
N ASN A 66 -4.76 -18.87 5.16
CA ASN A 66 -3.90 -19.64 4.26
C ASN A 66 -4.60 -19.74 2.91
N ILE A 67 -3.92 -19.29 1.85
CA ILE A 67 -4.48 -19.26 0.52
C ILE A 67 -3.50 -19.86 -0.49
N PHE A 68 -4.03 -20.64 -1.42
CA PHE A 68 -3.30 -21.14 -2.57
C PHE A 68 -3.65 -20.29 -3.78
N ILE A 69 -2.64 -19.75 -4.44
CA ILE A 69 -2.81 -18.93 -5.65
C ILE A 69 -2.15 -19.68 -6.82
N PRO A 70 -2.94 -20.24 -7.75
CA PRO A 70 -2.39 -20.90 -8.93
C PRO A 70 -1.54 -19.95 -9.77
N GLN A 71 -0.62 -20.50 -10.57
CA GLN A 71 0.20 -19.69 -11.45
C GLN A 71 -0.66 -18.92 -12.45
N PHE A 72 -0.39 -17.61 -12.58
CA PHE A 72 -1.09 -16.63 -13.40
C PHE A 72 -2.53 -16.34 -12.97
N GLU A 73 -2.97 -16.87 -11.83
CA GLU A 73 -4.25 -16.51 -11.23
C GLU A 73 -4.07 -15.40 -10.17
N MET A 74 -5.15 -14.69 -9.89
CA MET A 74 -5.22 -13.62 -8.91
C MET A 74 -6.28 -13.95 -7.85
N GLU A 75 -5.88 -13.79 -6.59
CA GLU A 75 -6.79 -13.94 -5.46
C GLU A 75 -6.79 -12.69 -4.57
N LEU A 76 -7.93 -12.43 -3.97
CA LEU A 76 -8.11 -11.36 -3.00
C LEU A 76 -7.80 -11.90 -1.60
N VAL A 77 -6.59 -11.68 -1.13
CA VAL A 77 -6.13 -12.14 0.17
C VAL A 77 -6.68 -11.25 1.28
N ARG A 78 -7.39 -11.84 2.22
CA ARG A 78 -7.95 -11.14 3.38
C ARG A 78 -6.84 -10.72 4.33
N LEU A 79 -6.89 -9.46 4.81
CA LEU A 79 -5.91 -8.93 5.76
C LEU A 79 -6.42 -8.89 7.20
N GLY A 80 -7.68 -9.26 7.43
CA GLY A 80 -8.24 -9.44 8.75
C GLY A 80 -8.60 -8.17 9.51
N PHE A 81 -8.60 -7.01 8.86
CA PHE A 81 -8.98 -5.76 9.53
C PHE A 81 -9.71 -4.79 8.60
N ALA A 82 -10.53 -3.94 9.20
CA ALA A 82 -11.10 -2.75 8.62
C ALA A 82 -10.58 -1.52 9.40
N MET A 83 -10.45 -0.37 8.73
CA MET A 83 -9.83 0.81 9.34
C MET A 83 -10.56 2.08 8.92
N GLU A 84 -10.84 2.97 9.89
CA GLU A 84 -11.32 4.32 9.62
C GLU A 84 -10.13 5.26 9.51
N LEU A 85 -9.85 5.69 8.27
CA LEU A 85 -8.77 6.64 8.00
C LEU A 85 -9.21 8.08 8.36
N PRO A 86 -8.30 8.92 8.86
CA PRO A 86 -8.60 10.32 9.11
C PRO A 86 -8.97 11.05 7.82
N LYS A 87 -9.88 12.03 7.94
CA LYS A 87 -10.36 12.83 6.81
C LYS A 87 -9.21 13.42 5.97
N GLY A 88 -9.31 13.31 4.66
CA GLY A 88 -8.31 13.77 3.70
C GLY A 88 -7.04 12.92 3.66
N LYS A 89 -7.08 11.72 4.22
CA LYS A 89 -5.95 10.78 4.20
C LYS A 89 -6.27 9.56 3.36
N ILE A 90 -5.21 9.00 2.79
CA ILE A 90 -5.24 7.71 2.11
C ILE A 90 -4.21 6.78 2.75
N ALA A 91 -4.49 5.50 2.74
CA ALA A 91 -3.49 4.48 3.03
C ALA A 91 -2.99 3.85 1.73
N LYS A 92 -1.73 3.40 1.76
CA LYS A 92 -1.12 2.69 0.64
C LYS A 92 -0.66 1.32 1.11
N LEU A 93 -1.11 0.28 0.41
CA LEU A 93 -0.68 -1.08 0.62
C LEU A 93 0.42 -1.41 -0.40
N HIS A 94 1.59 -1.78 0.11
CA HIS A 94 2.74 -2.17 -0.70
C HIS A 94 3.16 -3.60 -0.38
N PRO A 95 3.63 -4.38 -1.38
CA PRO A 95 4.29 -5.64 -1.10
C PRO A 95 5.64 -5.35 -0.43
N ARG A 96 6.11 -6.26 0.42
CA ARG A 96 7.49 -6.20 0.90
C ARG A 96 8.47 -6.54 -0.23
N SER A 97 9.70 -6.05 -0.11
CA SER A 97 10.76 -6.33 -1.08
C SER A 97 11.04 -7.83 -1.26
N SER A 98 10.74 -8.64 -0.24
CA SER A 98 10.89 -10.10 -0.27
C SER A 98 9.69 -10.84 -0.84
N THR A 99 8.52 -10.23 -1.00
CA THR A 99 7.26 -10.90 -1.36
C THR A 99 7.42 -11.72 -2.64
N PHE A 100 7.91 -11.12 -3.73
CA PHE A 100 8.11 -11.83 -4.98
C PHE A 100 9.18 -12.93 -4.87
N LYS A 101 10.29 -12.64 -4.18
CA LYS A 101 11.37 -13.61 -4.00
C LYS A 101 10.92 -14.84 -3.22
N THR A 102 10.12 -14.62 -2.18
CA THR A 102 9.68 -15.68 -1.25
C THR A 102 8.51 -16.47 -1.81
N TRP A 103 7.52 -15.76 -2.39
CA TRP A 103 6.23 -16.36 -2.75
C TRP A 103 5.98 -16.44 -4.25
N GLY A 104 6.81 -15.79 -5.07
CA GLY A 104 6.55 -15.66 -6.50
C GLY A 104 5.32 -14.81 -6.84
N CYS A 105 4.78 -14.09 -5.85
CA CYS A 105 3.57 -13.29 -5.96
C CYS A 105 3.88 -11.79 -5.93
N MET A 106 2.99 -11.02 -6.53
CA MET A 106 3.04 -9.56 -6.50
C MET A 106 1.62 -9.00 -6.36
N LEU A 107 1.51 -7.73 -5.94
CA LEU A 107 0.21 -7.05 -5.98
C LEU A 107 -0.20 -6.81 -7.43
N ALA A 108 -1.39 -7.30 -7.81
CA ALA A 108 -1.92 -7.16 -9.16
C ALA A 108 -2.17 -5.70 -9.55
N ASN A 109 -2.47 -4.84 -8.59
CA ASN A 109 -2.68 -3.40 -8.77
C ASN A 109 -1.42 -2.55 -8.47
N SER A 110 -0.24 -3.17 -8.36
CA SER A 110 1.05 -2.55 -8.02
C SER A 110 1.08 -1.92 -6.63
N VAL A 111 0.15 -1.03 -6.31
CA VAL A 111 -0.05 -0.37 -5.02
C VAL A 111 -1.54 -0.33 -4.72
N GLY A 112 -1.95 -0.92 -3.61
CA GLY A 112 -3.29 -0.75 -3.10
C GLY A 112 -3.47 0.69 -2.57
N ILE A 113 -4.56 1.34 -2.95
CA ILE A 113 -4.92 2.65 -2.43
C ILE A 113 -6.27 2.53 -1.74
N ILE A 114 -6.28 2.86 -0.46
CA ILE A 114 -7.47 2.85 0.37
C ILE A 114 -7.76 4.31 0.75
N ASP A 115 -8.95 4.74 0.49
CA ASP A 115 -9.39 6.10 0.76
C ASP A 115 -10.28 6.15 2.02
N GLU A 116 -10.50 7.35 2.55
CA GLU A 116 -11.24 7.56 3.79
C GLU A 116 -12.70 7.11 3.74
N THR A 117 -13.26 6.89 2.54
CA THR A 117 -14.65 6.44 2.37
C THR A 117 -14.81 4.93 2.55
N TYR A 118 -13.71 4.18 2.49
CA TYR A 118 -13.68 2.73 2.75
C TYR A 118 -13.46 2.48 4.24
N CYS A 119 -14.49 2.70 5.05
CA CYS A 119 -14.40 2.76 6.51
C CYS A 119 -15.55 2.06 7.24
N GLY A 120 -16.36 1.29 6.52
CA GLY A 120 -17.44 0.50 7.13
C GLY A 120 -16.91 -0.67 7.94
N ASP A 121 -17.72 -1.12 8.90
CA ASP A 121 -17.38 -2.25 9.78
C ASP A 121 -17.12 -3.58 9.04
N ASN A 122 -17.58 -3.68 7.80
CA ASN A 122 -17.40 -4.84 6.93
C ASN A 122 -16.44 -4.58 5.76
N ASP A 123 -15.83 -3.39 5.72
CA ASP A 123 -14.87 -2.99 4.69
C ASP A 123 -13.48 -3.55 5.03
N GLU A 124 -13.39 -4.89 5.04
CA GLU A 124 -12.12 -5.57 5.26
C GLU A 124 -11.13 -5.24 4.17
N TRP A 125 -9.90 -4.92 4.56
CA TRP A 125 -8.83 -4.69 3.61
C TRP A 125 -8.41 -5.98 2.94
N LEU A 126 -8.29 -5.93 1.60
CA LEU A 126 -7.92 -7.05 0.76
C LEU A 126 -6.67 -6.72 -0.06
N ALA A 127 -5.80 -7.72 -0.21
CA ALA A 127 -4.63 -7.62 -1.08
C ALA A 127 -4.85 -8.46 -2.34
N PRO A 128 -5.01 -7.87 -3.53
CA PRO A 128 -5.06 -8.61 -4.78
C PRO A 128 -3.66 -9.14 -5.11
N LEU A 129 -3.40 -10.40 -4.86
CA LEU A 129 -2.13 -11.05 -5.19
C LEU A 129 -2.26 -11.90 -6.46
N VAL A 130 -1.33 -11.72 -7.37
CA VAL A 130 -1.15 -12.58 -8.55
C VAL A 130 0.11 -13.40 -8.39
N CYS A 131 0.04 -14.72 -8.64
CA CYS A 131 1.19 -15.60 -8.65
C CYS A 131 1.80 -15.65 -10.04
N ILE A 132 3.04 -15.22 -10.19
CA ILE A 132 3.77 -15.22 -11.47
C ILE A 132 4.74 -16.38 -11.54
N ASN A 133 5.42 -16.69 -10.44
CA ASN A 133 6.44 -17.73 -10.40
C ASN A 133 6.24 -18.59 -9.15
N PRO A 134 5.34 -19.59 -9.22
CA PRO A 134 5.11 -20.48 -8.09
C PRO A 134 6.40 -21.22 -7.77
N LYS A 135 6.84 -21.07 -6.55
CA LYS A 135 7.90 -21.90 -5.98
C LYS A 135 7.21 -22.99 -5.20
N ASP A 136 7.02 -24.14 -5.86
CA ASP A 136 6.47 -25.35 -5.27
C ASP A 136 5.32 -25.10 -4.27
N GLU A 137 4.07 -25.18 -4.73
CA GLU A 137 2.84 -25.03 -3.93
C GLU A 137 2.94 -23.96 -2.81
N VAL A 138 2.82 -22.70 -3.19
CA VAL A 138 2.88 -21.59 -2.23
C VAL A 138 1.56 -21.50 -1.49
N SER A 139 1.44 -22.28 -0.40
CA SER A 139 0.56 -21.86 0.69
C SER A 139 1.24 -20.66 1.37
N VAL A 140 0.61 -19.51 1.38
CA VAL A 140 1.11 -18.35 2.11
C VAL A 140 0.70 -18.55 3.58
N PRO A 141 1.61 -18.96 4.49
CA PRO A 141 1.25 -19.14 5.88
C PRO A 141 0.88 -17.79 6.49
N VAL A 142 -0.19 -17.75 7.26
CA VAL A 142 -0.67 -16.56 7.97
C VAL A 142 0.45 -15.89 8.79
N ASP A 143 1.40 -16.68 9.31
CA ASP A 143 2.47 -16.19 10.18
C ASP A 143 3.77 -15.78 9.46
N GLU A 144 3.95 -16.12 8.19
CA GLU A 144 5.23 -15.93 7.50
C GLU A 144 5.28 -14.79 6.49
N PHE A 145 4.18 -14.05 6.29
CA PHE A 145 4.26 -12.90 5.39
C PHE A 145 5.35 -11.91 5.84
N TYR A 146 5.72 -11.95 7.12
CA TYR A 146 6.63 -10.95 7.69
C TYR A 146 7.61 -11.44 8.79
N SER A 147 7.69 -12.72 9.10
CA SER A 147 8.51 -13.17 10.24
C SER A 147 9.75 -13.99 9.91
N LYS A 148 10.51 -13.68 8.87
CA LYS A 148 11.93 -14.07 8.92
C LYS A 148 12.74 -12.90 9.45
N LYS A 149 12.96 -12.91 10.78
CA LYS A 149 14.11 -12.23 11.40
C LYS A 149 15.37 -12.67 10.67
N GLN A 150 16.10 -11.71 10.11
CA GLN A 150 17.55 -11.84 9.94
C GLN A 150 18.21 -11.64 11.28
#